data_b9550cc68f7d0a2eb0fa9f58838bbe38
#
_entry.id   b9550cc68f7d0a2eb0fa9f58838bbe38
#
_cell.length_a   1.000
_cell.length_b   1.000
_cell.length_c   1.000
_cell.angle_alpha   90.00
_cell.angle_beta   90.00
_cell.angle_gamma   90.00
#
_symmetry.space_group_name_H-M   'P 1'
#
loop_
_entity.id
_entity.type
_entity.pdbx_description
1 polymer ?
#
loop_
_entity_poly.entity_id
_entity_poly.type
_entity_poly.pdbx_seq_one_letter_code
_entity_poly.pdbx_strand_id
1 'polypeptide(L)'
;RLAYGLAAFFVMAGALFWWLERDQEHVRTPLDVLYWLVTTTATVGYGDITPKTQMGKLLVILVVLAGVTVVAIVAARAGSAILQQRLEQLRGFVRMDHLGAHTLVCGWSEDLDSMLGSLVEHGSQGRADRIVLISSQDMDRMSALRGRPQLEGLHLVSGDITKATDLERAGAARAAMALILADDHDPAPDSRTLLAVMAFRQLNKEAHLCAEVREQRFVGYLRDAGADELIDPSAFRRAMAAQMLVSPGMGNVFDDLLRLDKGAVFSFEEIPAELVGRPFAELARRYLDEEGAMLVGLVENVGSPLQVKREALREAQKTPDVSHLVNRLREAKLVQPHHPVLCPAPDHTLRPRSRAVVVRRKRGDARP
;
A
#
# COMPACT_ATOMS: atom_id res chain seq x y z
N ARG A 1 -27.98 -21.10 21.35
CA ARG A 1 -28.76 -21.89 22.32
C ARG A 1 -29.29 -21.01 23.44
N LEU A 2 -28.45 -20.13 24.05
CA LEU A 2 -28.89 -19.23 25.14
C LEU A 2 -29.98 -18.24 24.68
N ALA A 3 -29.87 -17.66 23.49
CA ALA A 3 -30.86 -16.73 22.93
C ALA A 3 -32.22 -17.39 22.70
N TYR A 4 -32.27 -18.61 22.23
CA TYR A 4 -33.51 -19.38 22.07
C TYR A 4 -34.14 -19.70 23.42
N GLY A 5 -33.34 -20.04 24.44
CA GLY A 5 -33.84 -20.28 25.81
C GLY A 5 -34.47 -19.04 26.44
N LEU A 6 -33.83 -17.87 26.27
CA LEU A 6 -34.34 -16.59 26.72
C LEU A 6 -35.63 -16.18 25.99
N ALA A 7 -35.70 -16.34 24.69
CA ALA A 7 -36.88 -16.07 23.90
C ALA A 7 -38.06 -16.96 24.36
N ALA A 8 -37.81 -18.25 24.55
CA ALA A 8 -38.82 -19.17 25.08
C ALA A 8 -39.27 -18.81 26.49
N PHE A 9 -38.35 -18.36 27.36
CA PHE A 9 -38.68 -17.86 28.70
C PHE A 9 -39.62 -16.66 28.64
N PHE A 10 -39.33 -15.64 27.83
CA PHE A 10 -40.18 -14.44 27.73
C PHE A 10 -41.55 -14.74 27.11
N VAL A 11 -41.62 -15.63 26.11
CA VAL A 11 -42.91 -16.06 25.55
C VAL A 11 -43.73 -16.80 26.60
N MET A 12 -43.12 -17.69 27.36
CA MET A 12 -43.76 -18.44 28.42
C MET A 12 -44.19 -17.53 29.57
N ALA A 13 -43.35 -16.59 29.99
CA ALA A 13 -43.67 -15.60 31.04
C ALA A 13 -44.82 -14.67 30.60
N GLY A 14 -44.83 -14.23 29.34
CA GLY A 14 -45.93 -13.46 28.79
C GLY A 14 -47.26 -14.22 28.77
N ALA A 15 -47.24 -15.46 28.33
CA ALA A 15 -48.43 -16.33 28.32
C ALA A 15 -48.95 -16.60 29.74
N LEU A 16 -48.06 -16.84 30.71
CA LEU A 16 -48.40 -17.05 32.10
C LEU A 16 -48.95 -15.76 32.74
N PHE A 17 -48.36 -14.60 32.43
CA PHE A 17 -48.85 -13.30 32.89
C PHE A 17 -50.25 -13.05 32.35
N TRP A 18 -50.50 -13.29 31.07
CA TRP A 18 -51.84 -13.14 30.51
C TRP A 18 -52.86 -14.08 31.17
N TRP A 19 -52.49 -15.32 31.44
CA TRP A 19 -53.41 -16.27 32.12
C TRP A 19 -53.72 -15.84 33.57
N LEU A 20 -52.74 -15.29 34.31
CA LEU A 20 -52.88 -14.87 35.70
C LEU A 20 -53.66 -13.56 35.87
N GLU A 21 -53.56 -12.65 34.90
CA GLU A 21 -54.04 -11.27 35.00
C GLU A 21 -55.14 -10.93 33.98
N ARG A 22 -55.68 -11.90 33.26
CA ARG A 22 -56.71 -11.72 32.20
C ARG A 22 -58.01 -11.06 32.65
N ASP A 23 -58.29 -11.09 33.93
CA ASP A 23 -59.51 -10.50 34.49
C ASP A 23 -59.37 -8.98 34.74
N GLN A 24 -58.25 -8.40 34.41
CA GLN A 24 -57.98 -6.95 34.48
C GLN A 24 -58.43 -6.24 33.20
N GLU A 25 -59.00 -5.02 33.36
CA GLU A 25 -59.47 -4.22 32.22
C GLU A 25 -58.38 -3.82 31.23
N HIS A 26 -57.13 -3.78 31.66
CA HIS A 26 -55.95 -3.34 30.84
C HIS A 26 -55.12 -4.48 30.26
N VAL A 27 -55.51 -5.76 30.41
CA VAL A 27 -54.83 -6.96 29.89
C VAL A 27 -55.79 -7.79 29.04
N ARG A 28 -56.33 -7.15 27.99
CA ARG A 28 -57.37 -7.79 27.15
C ARG A 28 -56.80 -8.51 25.94
N THR A 29 -55.68 -8.04 25.41
CA THR A 29 -55.13 -8.56 24.16
C THR A 29 -53.69 -9.09 24.37
N PRO A 30 -53.20 -10.05 23.52
CA PRO A 30 -51.80 -10.45 23.53
C PRO A 30 -50.83 -9.27 23.29
N LEU A 31 -51.28 -8.21 22.62
CA LEU A 31 -50.51 -7.00 22.39
C LEU A 31 -50.25 -6.20 23.69
N ASP A 32 -51.22 -6.17 24.59
CA ASP A 32 -51.08 -5.50 25.90
C ASP A 32 -49.98 -6.21 26.72
N VAL A 33 -49.94 -7.53 26.66
CA VAL A 33 -48.89 -8.33 27.31
C VAL A 33 -47.51 -8.10 26.68
N LEU A 34 -47.43 -8.05 25.37
CA LEU A 34 -46.18 -7.74 24.69
C LEU A 34 -45.68 -6.33 25.02
N TYR A 35 -46.57 -5.36 25.00
CA TYR A 35 -46.27 -3.98 25.40
C TYR A 35 -45.76 -3.91 26.86
N TRP A 36 -46.47 -4.54 27.80
CA TRP A 36 -46.03 -4.63 29.19
C TRP A 36 -44.67 -5.32 29.31
N LEU A 37 -44.44 -6.42 28.62
CA LEU A 37 -43.16 -7.17 28.62
C LEU A 37 -42.00 -6.28 28.16
N VAL A 38 -42.19 -5.58 27.03
CA VAL A 38 -41.18 -4.68 26.47
C VAL A 38 -40.90 -3.50 27.44
N THR A 39 -41.93 -2.82 27.94
CA THR A 39 -41.75 -1.67 28.84
C THR A 39 -41.11 -2.07 30.15
N THR A 40 -41.41 -3.25 30.67
CA THR A 40 -40.87 -3.80 31.92
C THR A 40 -39.40 -4.26 31.72
N THR A 41 -39.11 -4.99 30.65
CA THR A 41 -37.72 -5.45 30.37
C THR A 41 -36.80 -4.32 29.95
N ALA A 42 -37.32 -3.30 29.25
CA ALA A 42 -36.60 -2.07 28.92
C ALA A 42 -36.45 -1.10 30.11
N THR A 43 -36.94 -1.47 31.29
CA THR A 43 -36.90 -0.66 32.52
C THR A 43 -37.60 0.70 32.41
N VAL A 44 -38.58 0.86 31.51
CA VAL A 44 -39.39 2.09 31.34
C VAL A 44 -40.47 2.15 32.39
N GLY A 45 -41.28 1.08 32.53
CA GLY A 45 -42.26 0.88 33.60
C GLY A 45 -43.29 2.02 33.76
N TYR A 46 -44.12 2.27 32.75
CA TYR A 46 -45.16 3.31 32.82
C TYR A 46 -46.18 3.12 33.97
N GLY A 47 -46.31 1.87 34.45
CA GLY A 47 -47.22 1.56 35.57
C GLY A 47 -48.69 1.46 35.19
N ASP A 48 -49.02 1.53 33.94
CA ASP A 48 -50.38 1.39 33.38
C ASP A 48 -50.89 -0.06 33.42
N ILE A 49 -49.98 -1.03 33.24
CA ILE A 49 -50.22 -2.46 33.43
C ILE A 49 -49.36 -2.96 34.60
N THR A 50 -49.98 -3.36 35.68
CA THR A 50 -49.30 -3.85 36.89
C THR A 50 -49.95 -5.14 37.38
N PRO A 51 -49.16 -6.11 37.91
CA PRO A 51 -49.71 -7.34 38.46
C PRO A 51 -50.49 -7.09 39.74
N LYS A 52 -51.72 -7.60 39.82
CA LYS A 52 -52.53 -7.53 41.03
C LYS A 52 -52.48 -8.81 41.85
N THR A 53 -52.32 -9.95 41.18
CA THR A 53 -52.22 -11.23 41.86
C THR A 53 -50.84 -11.44 42.50
N GLN A 54 -50.77 -12.21 43.60
CA GLN A 54 -49.49 -12.49 44.26
C GLN A 54 -48.53 -13.29 43.33
N MET A 55 -49.07 -14.23 42.56
CA MET A 55 -48.28 -15.01 41.58
C MET A 55 -47.80 -14.14 40.42
N GLY A 56 -48.63 -13.19 39.95
CA GLY A 56 -48.22 -12.20 38.96
C GLY A 56 -47.04 -11.33 39.44
N LYS A 57 -47.07 -10.88 40.70
CA LYS A 57 -45.97 -10.11 41.30
C LYS A 57 -44.67 -10.92 41.36
N LEU A 58 -44.72 -12.21 41.71
CA LEU A 58 -43.57 -13.09 41.74
C LEU A 58 -43.01 -13.29 40.33
N LEU A 59 -43.87 -13.48 39.32
CA LEU A 59 -43.50 -13.61 37.93
C LEU A 59 -42.78 -12.36 37.43
N VAL A 60 -43.29 -11.17 37.76
CA VAL A 60 -42.65 -9.90 37.35
C VAL A 60 -41.23 -9.78 37.90
N ILE A 61 -40.99 -10.17 39.14
CA ILE A 61 -39.63 -10.16 39.72
C ILE A 61 -38.69 -10.98 38.88
N LEU A 62 -39.12 -12.17 38.45
CA LEU A 62 -38.27 -13.05 37.57
C LEU A 62 -38.08 -12.42 36.19
N VAL A 63 -39.14 -11.84 35.60
CA VAL A 63 -39.07 -11.17 34.29
C VAL A 63 -38.12 -9.97 34.33
N VAL A 64 -38.20 -9.14 35.38
CA VAL A 64 -37.31 -7.97 35.55
C VAL A 64 -35.85 -8.40 35.69
N LEU A 65 -35.54 -9.39 36.52
CA LEU A 65 -34.18 -9.91 36.69
C LEU A 65 -33.62 -10.46 35.38
N ALA A 66 -34.43 -11.24 34.64
CA ALA A 66 -34.06 -11.76 33.36
C ALA A 66 -33.89 -10.63 32.32
N GLY A 67 -34.80 -9.67 32.28
CA GLY A 67 -34.76 -8.54 31.34
C GLY A 67 -33.53 -7.65 31.50
N VAL A 68 -33.24 -7.25 32.76
CA VAL A 68 -32.01 -6.47 33.05
C VAL A 68 -30.73 -7.21 32.61
N THR A 69 -30.71 -8.54 32.85
CA THR A 69 -29.58 -9.37 32.44
C THR A 69 -29.43 -9.38 30.93
N VAL A 70 -30.51 -9.50 30.17
CA VAL A 70 -30.49 -9.48 28.69
C VAL A 70 -29.99 -8.14 28.16
N VAL A 71 -30.54 -7.04 28.68
CA VAL A 71 -30.12 -5.67 28.28
C VAL A 71 -28.62 -5.48 28.55
N ALA A 72 -28.14 -5.90 29.73
CA ALA A 72 -26.75 -5.81 30.11
C ALA A 72 -25.83 -6.61 29.14
N ILE A 73 -26.22 -7.84 28.78
CA ILE A 73 -25.46 -8.69 27.82
C ILE A 73 -25.44 -8.05 26.43
N VAL A 74 -26.53 -7.53 25.94
CA VAL A 74 -26.60 -6.87 24.62
C VAL A 74 -25.73 -5.62 24.59
N ALA A 75 -25.83 -4.78 25.62
CA ALA A 75 -25.00 -3.58 25.75
C ALA A 75 -23.50 -3.92 25.83
N ALA A 76 -23.12 -4.93 26.62
CA ALA A 76 -21.74 -5.38 26.72
C ALA A 76 -21.20 -5.92 25.38
N ARG A 77 -22.00 -6.69 24.64
CA ARG A 77 -21.60 -7.20 23.30
C ARG A 77 -21.49 -6.09 22.26
N ALA A 78 -22.43 -5.14 22.25
CA ALA A 78 -22.35 -3.99 21.37
C ALA A 78 -21.09 -3.14 21.66
N GLY A 79 -20.84 -2.86 22.93
CA GLY A 79 -19.65 -2.12 23.37
C GLY A 79 -18.35 -2.85 23.02
N SER A 80 -18.27 -4.16 23.24
CA SER A 80 -17.09 -4.95 22.89
C SER A 80 -16.83 -5.01 21.38
N ALA A 81 -17.88 -5.10 20.56
CA ALA A 81 -17.76 -5.10 19.11
C ALA A 81 -17.20 -3.75 18.57
N ILE A 82 -17.70 -2.64 19.10
CA ILE A 82 -17.21 -1.29 18.76
C ILE A 82 -15.75 -1.13 19.19
N LEU A 83 -15.41 -1.58 20.40
CA LEU A 83 -14.05 -1.51 20.92
C LEU A 83 -13.09 -2.39 20.10
N GLN A 84 -13.50 -3.60 19.74
CA GLN A 84 -12.70 -4.49 18.88
C GLN A 84 -12.42 -3.84 17.51
N GLN A 85 -13.42 -3.27 16.85
CA GLN A 85 -13.22 -2.54 15.60
C GLN A 85 -12.22 -1.38 15.74
N ARG A 86 -12.31 -0.63 16.82
CA ARG A 86 -11.38 0.45 17.12
C ARG A 86 -9.95 -0.07 17.37
N LEU A 87 -9.81 -1.15 18.14
CA LEU A 87 -8.52 -1.77 18.43
C LEU A 87 -7.87 -2.40 17.18
N GLU A 88 -8.65 -2.99 16.29
CA GLU A 88 -8.16 -3.51 15.01
C GLU A 88 -7.65 -2.39 14.09
N GLN A 89 -8.37 -1.26 14.05
CA GLN A 89 -7.92 -0.07 13.34
C GLN A 89 -6.64 0.52 13.93
N LEU A 90 -6.54 0.60 15.26
CA LEU A 90 -5.36 1.09 15.97
C LEU A 90 -4.16 0.13 15.84
N ARG A 91 -4.40 -1.17 15.74
CA ARG A 91 -3.35 -2.19 15.57
C ARG A 91 -2.86 -2.36 14.12
N GLY A 92 -3.41 -1.61 13.15
CA GLY A 92 -2.99 -1.70 11.75
C GLY A 92 -3.33 -3.03 11.06
N PHE A 93 -4.26 -3.82 11.60
CA PHE A 93 -4.76 -5.06 10.97
C PHE A 93 -5.81 -4.79 9.88
N VAL A 94 -5.83 -3.59 9.32
CA VAL A 94 -6.77 -3.21 8.27
C VAL A 94 -6.37 -3.85 6.94
N ARG A 95 -7.34 -4.40 6.22
CA ARG A 95 -7.13 -4.87 4.84
C ARG A 95 -7.32 -3.71 3.86
N MET A 96 -6.37 -3.57 2.92
CA MET A 96 -6.39 -2.52 1.90
C MET A 96 -7.04 -2.98 0.60
N ASP A 97 -8.17 -3.72 0.70
CA ASP A 97 -8.85 -4.33 -0.45
C ASP A 97 -9.47 -3.31 -1.42
N HIS A 98 -9.69 -2.08 -0.95
CA HIS A 98 -10.27 -0.99 -1.75
C HIS A 98 -9.24 -0.23 -2.60
N LEU A 99 -7.94 -0.39 -2.33
CA LEU A 99 -6.89 0.30 -3.06
C LEU A 99 -6.44 -0.49 -4.29
N GLY A 100 -6.23 0.22 -5.39
CA GLY A 100 -5.62 -0.32 -6.60
C GLY A 100 -4.61 0.65 -7.20
N ALA A 101 -3.59 0.15 -7.87
CA ALA A 101 -2.49 0.93 -8.46
C ALA A 101 -1.80 1.89 -7.47
N HIS A 102 -1.70 1.49 -6.20
CA HIS A 102 -1.03 2.24 -5.14
C HIS A 102 0.45 1.88 -5.05
N THR A 103 1.21 2.66 -4.29
CA THR A 103 2.60 2.38 -3.94
C THR A 103 2.65 1.66 -2.60
N LEU A 104 3.30 0.50 -2.56
CA LEU A 104 3.51 -0.26 -1.33
C LEU A 104 4.95 -0.05 -0.85
N VAL A 105 5.11 0.43 0.39
CA VAL A 105 6.41 0.55 1.05
C VAL A 105 6.50 -0.50 2.15
N CYS A 106 7.52 -1.36 2.07
CA CYS A 106 7.71 -2.50 2.96
C CYS A 106 8.97 -2.31 3.80
N GLY A 107 8.85 -2.43 5.12
CA GLY A 107 9.99 -2.32 6.03
C GLY A 107 10.03 -0.98 6.78
N TRP A 108 11.20 -0.68 7.33
CA TRP A 108 11.43 0.52 8.12
C TRP A 108 12.86 1.03 7.91
N SER A 109 13.03 2.34 7.85
CA SER A 109 14.32 3.03 7.85
C SER A 109 14.23 4.25 8.75
N GLU A 110 15.33 4.73 9.28
CA GLU A 110 15.35 5.96 10.10
C GLU A 110 14.95 7.20 9.29
N ASP A 111 15.26 7.22 7.98
CA ASP A 111 14.94 8.32 7.07
C ASP A 111 13.59 8.14 6.34
N LEU A 112 12.79 7.15 6.76
CA LEU A 112 11.52 6.79 6.10
C LEU A 112 10.56 7.97 5.93
N ASP A 113 10.49 8.85 6.93
CA ASP A 113 9.62 10.01 6.91
C ASP A 113 9.97 11.02 5.79
N SER A 114 11.26 11.29 5.61
CA SER A 114 11.78 12.16 4.55
C SER A 114 11.59 11.54 3.18
N MET A 115 11.80 10.22 3.07
CA MET A 115 11.61 9.47 1.83
C MET A 115 10.13 9.44 1.43
N LEU A 116 9.20 9.19 2.37
CA LEU A 116 7.77 9.24 2.10
C LEU A 116 7.32 10.65 1.70
N GLY A 117 7.85 11.69 2.33
CA GLY A 117 7.63 13.09 1.95
C GLY A 117 8.03 13.34 0.49
N SER A 118 9.22 12.91 0.11
CA SER A 118 9.71 13.01 -1.27
C SER A 118 8.85 12.22 -2.25
N LEU A 119 8.37 11.03 -1.88
CA LEU A 119 7.46 10.23 -2.71
C LEU A 119 6.12 10.95 -2.95
N VAL A 120 5.60 11.66 -1.95
CA VAL A 120 4.36 12.45 -2.08
C VAL A 120 4.59 13.68 -2.95
N GLU A 121 5.69 14.40 -2.76
CA GLU A 121 5.97 15.63 -3.51
C GLU A 121 6.27 15.37 -5.00
N HIS A 122 6.89 14.25 -5.31
CA HIS A 122 7.47 13.99 -6.63
C HIS A 122 6.93 12.73 -7.32
N GLY A 123 6.19 11.90 -6.59
CA GLY A 123 5.56 10.71 -7.15
C GLY A 123 4.47 11.06 -8.17
N SER A 124 4.28 10.20 -9.16
CA SER A 124 3.28 10.37 -10.22
C SER A 124 1.84 10.57 -9.72
N GLN A 125 1.59 10.35 -8.42
CA GLN A 125 0.27 10.49 -7.81
C GLN A 125 0.16 11.63 -6.78
N GLY A 126 1.28 12.18 -6.28
CA GLY A 126 1.29 13.37 -5.40
C GLY A 126 0.41 13.31 -4.15
N ARG A 127 0.04 12.10 -3.69
CA ARG A 127 -0.98 11.91 -2.64
C ARG A 127 -0.58 10.80 -1.67
N ALA A 128 -0.57 11.12 -0.39
CA ALA A 128 -0.25 10.17 0.68
C ALA A 128 -1.29 9.02 0.79
N ASP A 129 -2.55 9.25 0.44
CA ASP A 129 -3.62 8.26 0.43
C ASP A 129 -3.46 7.15 -0.64
N ARG A 130 -2.43 7.27 -1.48
CA ARG A 130 -2.03 6.26 -2.46
C ARG A 130 -0.79 5.48 -2.03
N ILE A 131 -0.32 5.69 -0.81
CA ILE A 131 0.83 5.00 -0.25
C ILE A 131 0.37 4.12 0.91
N VAL A 132 0.78 2.86 0.89
CA VAL A 132 0.58 1.90 1.97
C VAL A 132 1.94 1.54 2.56
N LEU A 133 2.13 1.77 3.85
CA LEU A 133 3.30 1.34 4.59
C LEU A 133 2.98 0.06 5.35
N ILE A 134 3.75 -1.00 5.12
CA ILE A 134 3.72 -2.21 5.94
C ILE A 134 5.04 -2.39 6.68
N SER A 135 4.97 -2.55 7.98
CA SER A 135 6.14 -2.77 8.82
C SER A 135 5.79 -3.59 10.07
N SER A 136 6.78 -4.26 10.64
CA SER A 136 6.69 -4.92 11.95
C SER A 136 6.96 -3.98 13.13
N GLN A 137 7.20 -2.71 12.87
CA GLN A 137 7.40 -1.70 13.90
C GLN A 137 6.12 -1.43 14.71
N ASP A 138 6.30 -0.88 15.91
CA ASP A 138 5.18 -0.50 16.77
C ASP A 138 4.26 0.50 16.06
N MET A 139 2.95 0.30 16.21
CA MET A 139 1.93 1.12 15.55
C MET A 139 1.96 2.58 16.00
N ASP A 140 2.38 2.84 17.25
CA ASP A 140 2.53 4.20 17.76
C ASP A 140 3.65 4.95 17.00
N ARG A 141 4.78 4.26 16.74
CA ARG A 141 5.88 4.80 15.94
C ARG A 141 5.48 5.03 14.49
N MET A 142 4.74 4.09 13.89
CA MET A 142 4.22 4.23 12.54
C MET A 142 3.19 5.37 12.43
N SER A 143 2.30 5.50 13.40
CA SER A 143 1.26 6.53 13.40
C SER A 143 1.82 7.94 13.56
N ALA A 144 2.98 8.10 14.20
CA ALA A 144 3.68 9.38 14.30
C ALA A 144 4.02 9.99 12.92
N LEU A 145 4.20 9.16 11.88
CA LEU A 145 4.40 9.63 10.50
C LEU A 145 3.23 10.48 9.98
N ARG A 146 1.99 10.14 10.37
CA ARG A 146 0.79 10.91 10.00
C ARG A 146 0.71 12.29 10.64
N GLY A 147 1.53 12.56 11.65
CA GLY A 147 1.63 13.89 12.26
C GLY A 147 2.21 14.95 11.32
N ARG A 148 2.80 14.56 10.19
CA ARG A 148 3.24 15.47 9.15
C ARG A 148 2.10 15.77 8.18
N PRO A 149 1.80 17.06 7.87
CA PRO A 149 0.70 17.43 6.96
C PRO A 149 0.78 16.75 5.57
N GLN A 150 2.00 16.53 5.08
CA GLN A 150 2.25 15.90 3.78
C GLN A 150 1.90 14.39 3.76
N LEU A 151 1.92 13.73 4.93
CA LEU A 151 1.65 12.31 5.09
C LEU A 151 0.27 12.02 5.69
N GLU A 152 -0.58 13.03 5.79
CA GLU A 152 -1.98 12.86 6.15
C GLU A 152 -2.68 11.97 5.11
N GLY A 153 -3.32 10.90 5.57
CA GLY A 153 -3.92 9.91 4.67
C GLY A 153 -3.04 8.69 4.36
N LEU A 154 -1.76 8.66 4.79
CA LEU A 154 -0.90 7.47 4.67
C LEU A 154 -1.59 6.24 5.30
N HIS A 155 -1.67 5.15 4.53
CA HIS A 155 -2.20 3.89 5.03
C HIS A 155 -1.11 3.10 5.75
N LEU A 156 -1.42 2.63 6.97
CA LEU A 156 -0.48 1.89 7.81
C LEU A 156 -1.01 0.48 8.04
N VAL A 157 -0.16 -0.51 7.81
CA VAL A 157 -0.44 -1.93 8.05
C VAL A 157 0.66 -2.50 8.94
N SER A 158 0.29 -3.01 10.10
CA SER A 158 1.23 -3.75 10.94
C SER A 158 1.32 -5.19 10.43
N GLY A 159 2.53 -5.66 10.12
CA GLY A 159 2.75 -7.00 9.60
C GLY A 159 4.20 -7.32 9.29
N ASP A 160 4.45 -8.59 9.06
CA ASP A 160 5.75 -9.11 8.66
C ASP A 160 5.85 -9.13 7.13
N ILE A 161 6.76 -8.34 6.58
CA ILE A 161 6.97 -8.19 5.13
C ILE A 161 7.40 -9.49 4.43
N THR A 162 7.87 -10.48 5.18
CA THR A 162 8.26 -11.79 4.64
C THR A 162 7.08 -12.74 4.47
N LYS A 163 5.92 -12.41 5.05
CA LYS A 163 4.71 -13.23 4.99
C LYS A 163 3.76 -12.76 3.90
N ALA A 164 3.47 -13.65 2.96
CA ALA A 164 2.53 -13.38 1.86
C ALA A 164 1.14 -12.92 2.37
N THR A 165 0.65 -13.49 3.49
CA THR A 165 -0.64 -13.12 4.09
C THR A 165 -0.70 -11.68 4.57
N ASP A 166 0.41 -11.15 5.10
CA ASP A 166 0.50 -9.79 5.60
C ASP A 166 0.63 -8.80 4.42
N LEU A 167 1.42 -9.16 3.41
CA LEU A 167 1.52 -8.41 2.15
C LEU A 167 0.18 -8.38 1.40
N GLU A 168 -0.59 -9.48 1.41
CA GLU A 168 -1.93 -9.52 0.83
C GLU A 168 -2.87 -8.54 1.52
N ARG A 169 -2.84 -8.45 2.86
CA ARG A 169 -3.59 -7.44 3.63
C ARG A 169 -3.21 -6.02 3.25
N ALA A 170 -1.93 -5.77 2.97
CA ALA A 170 -1.44 -4.48 2.51
C ALA A 170 -1.77 -4.18 1.03
N GLY A 171 -2.47 -5.08 0.33
CA GLY A 171 -2.89 -4.89 -1.05
C GLY A 171 -1.81 -5.18 -2.08
N ALA A 172 -0.74 -5.92 -1.75
CA ALA A 172 0.40 -6.20 -2.64
C ALA A 172 0.01 -6.70 -4.03
N ALA A 173 -1.05 -7.54 -4.13
CA ALA A 173 -1.53 -8.08 -5.40
C ALA A 173 -2.00 -7.00 -6.40
N ARG A 174 -2.36 -5.80 -5.92
CA ARG A 174 -2.89 -4.69 -6.72
C ARG A 174 -2.01 -3.45 -6.71
N ALA A 175 -0.86 -3.50 -6.06
CA ALA A 175 0.12 -2.42 -6.08
C ALA A 175 0.69 -2.22 -7.49
N ALA A 176 0.88 -0.98 -7.92
CA ALA A 176 1.57 -0.65 -9.17
C ALA A 176 3.09 -0.64 -8.97
N MET A 177 3.51 -0.19 -7.80
CA MET A 177 4.92 -0.07 -7.41
C MET A 177 5.11 -0.60 -6.00
N ALA A 178 6.28 -1.16 -5.72
CA ALA A 178 6.67 -1.56 -4.38
C ALA A 178 8.12 -1.18 -4.10
N LEU A 179 8.38 -0.75 -2.87
CA LEU A 179 9.70 -0.48 -2.33
C LEU A 179 9.90 -1.33 -1.09
N ILE A 180 10.93 -2.16 -1.10
CA ILE A 180 11.30 -2.99 0.05
C ILE A 180 12.59 -2.44 0.64
N LEU A 181 12.50 -1.97 1.88
CA LEU A 181 13.61 -1.39 2.63
C LEU A 181 14.32 -2.46 3.44
N ALA A 182 15.61 -2.33 3.57
CA ALA A 182 16.42 -3.10 4.49
C ALA A 182 16.34 -2.47 5.88
N ASP A 183 15.72 -3.16 6.85
CA ASP A 183 15.54 -2.65 8.20
C ASP A 183 16.89 -2.44 8.90
N ASP A 184 17.11 -1.22 9.43
CA ASP A 184 18.35 -0.83 10.12
C ASP A 184 18.61 -1.62 11.40
N HIS A 185 17.56 -2.14 12.01
CA HIS A 185 17.61 -2.86 13.29
C HIS A 185 17.62 -4.40 13.14
N ASP A 186 17.51 -4.91 11.90
CA ASP A 186 17.54 -6.34 11.64
C ASP A 186 19.00 -6.84 11.56
N PRO A 187 19.37 -7.93 12.27
CA PRO A 187 20.72 -8.50 12.20
C PRO A 187 21.03 -9.09 10.80
N ALA A 188 20.04 -9.39 9.99
CA ALA A 188 20.21 -9.96 8.65
C ALA A 188 19.28 -9.26 7.63
N PRO A 189 19.46 -7.94 7.39
CA PRO A 189 18.50 -7.13 6.63
C PRO A 189 18.32 -7.63 5.20
N ASP A 190 19.39 -7.98 4.50
CA ASP A 190 19.32 -8.42 3.10
C ASP A 190 18.65 -9.79 2.93
N SER A 191 18.81 -10.69 3.90
CA SER A 191 18.11 -11.98 3.89
C SER A 191 16.59 -11.77 4.02
N ARG A 192 16.20 -10.84 4.89
CA ARG A 192 14.80 -10.47 5.09
C ARG A 192 14.23 -9.76 3.84
N THR A 193 15.00 -8.84 3.24
CA THR A 193 14.66 -8.20 1.97
C THR A 193 14.44 -9.24 0.87
N LEU A 194 15.33 -10.24 0.76
CA LEU A 194 15.20 -11.31 -0.22
C LEU A 194 13.91 -12.11 -0.03
N LEU A 195 13.59 -12.51 1.20
CA LEU A 195 12.35 -13.22 1.50
C LEU A 195 11.12 -12.35 1.19
N ALA A 196 11.18 -11.06 1.49
CA ALA A 196 10.10 -10.12 1.18
C ALA A 196 9.89 -9.94 -0.33
N VAL A 197 10.97 -9.84 -1.13
CA VAL A 197 10.92 -9.81 -2.59
C VAL A 197 10.24 -11.07 -3.13
N MET A 198 10.64 -12.26 -2.65
CA MET A 198 10.03 -13.53 -3.06
C MET A 198 8.54 -13.60 -2.70
N ALA A 199 8.18 -13.22 -1.47
CA ALA A 199 6.79 -13.20 -1.02
C ALA A 199 5.93 -12.21 -1.84
N PHE A 200 6.46 -11.02 -2.12
CA PHE A 200 5.77 -10.03 -2.96
C PHE A 200 5.57 -10.52 -4.39
N ARG A 201 6.60 -11.12 -5.02
CA ARG A 201 6.52 -11.64 -6.40
C ARG A 201 5.59 -12.84 -6.55
N GLN A 202 5.38 -13.59 -5.48
CA GLN A 202 4.34 -14.63 -5.46
C GLN A 202 2.94 -14.04 -5.65
N LEU A 203 2.68 -12.85 -5.10
CA LEU A 203 1.39 -12.15 -5.16
C LEU A 203 1.26 -11.25 -6.40
N ASN A 204 2.35 -10.58 -6.79
CA ASN A 204 2.33 -9.60 -7.87
C ASN A 204 3.58 -9.71 -8.75
N LYS A 205 3.37 -10.16 -9.99
CA LYS A 205 4.44 -10.36 -10.99
C LYS A 205 4.68 -9.15 -11.88
N GLU A 206 3.77 -8.17 -11.87
CA GLU A 206 3.77 -7.08 -12.85
C GLU A 206 4.20 -5.74 -12.24
N ALA A 207 4.00 -5.54 -10.93
CA ALA A 207 4.38 -4.31 -10.26
C ALA A 207 5.88 -4.03 -10.40
N HIS A 208 6.24 -2.76 -10.54
CA HIS A 208 7.63 -2.33 -10.47
C HIS A 208 8.14 -2.45 -9.03
N LEU A 209 9.19 -3.24 -8.82
CA LEU A 209 9.72 -3.58 -7.50
C LEU A 209 11.14 -3.10 -7.32
N CYS A 210 11.30 -2.10 -6.44
CA CYS A 210 12.60 -1.65 -5.96
C CYS A 210 12.93 -2.34 -4.64
N ALA A 211 14.17 -2.77 -4.44
CA ALA A 211 14.63 -3.35 -3.19
C ALA A 211 15.95 -2.74 -2.74
N GLU A 212 16.04 -2.43 -1.46
CA GLU A 212 17.31 -1.99 -0.85
C GLU A 212 18.20 -3.18 -0.59
N VAL A 213 19.50 -3.01 -0.86
CA VAL A 213 20.54 -4.00 -0.62
C VAL A 213 21.72 -3.33 0.07
N ARG A 214 22.30 -3.97 1.07
CA ARG A 214 23.45 -3.48 1.81
C ARG A 214 24.74 -4.22 1.48
N GLU A 215 24.63 -5.52 1.22
CA GLU A 215 25.76 -6.37 0.90
C GLU A 215 25.74 -6.79 -0.57
N GLN A 216 26.85 -6.55 -1.25
CA GLN A 216 27.03 -6.85 -2.68
C GLN A 216 26.71 -8.32 -3.07
N ARG A 217 26.93 -9.26 -2.13
CA ARG A 217 26.64 -10.69 -2.37
C ARG A 217 25.15 -10.98 -2.59
N PHE A 218 24.22 -10.13 -2.09
CA PHE A 218 22.79 -10.32 -2.28
C PHE A 218 22.25 -9.74 -3.59
N VAL A 219 23.01 -8.90 -4.29
CA VAL A 219 22.58 -8.26 -5.55
C VAL A 219 22.10 -9.27 -6.58
N GLY A 220 22.85 -10.36 -6.80
CA GLY A 220 22.45 -11.42 -7.72
C GLY A 220 21.17 -12.12 -7.28
N TYR A 221 21.08 -12.49 -6.01
CA TYR A 221 19.90 -13.19 -5.47
C TYR A 221 18.62 -12.35 -5.52
N LEU A 222 18.71 -11.05 -5.23
CA LEU A 222 17.58 -10.14 -5.30
C LEU A 222 17.06 -9.94 -6.73
N ARG A 223 17.97 -9.83 -7.71
CA ARG A 223 17.61 -9.79 -9.14
C ARG A 223 16.95 -11.09 -9.60
N ASP A 224 17.50 -12.23 -9.21
CA ASP A 224 16.95 -13.54 -9.55
C ASP A 224 15.59 -13.79 -8.88
N ALA A 225 15.40 -13.25 -7.67
CA ALA A 225 14.12 -13.26 -6.96
C ALA A 225 13.06 -12.34 -7.61
N GLY A 226 13.49 -11.44 -8.51
CA GLY A 226 12.61 -10.61 -9.32
C GLY A 226 12.55 -9.13 -8.91
N ALA A 227 13.52 -8.61 -8.16
CA ALA A 227 13.66 -7.17 -8.00
C ALA A 227 14.01 -6.54 -9.36
N ASP A 228 13.28 -5.49 -9.74
CA ASP A 228 13.52 -4.77 -11.00
C ASP A 228 14.68 -3.79 -10.84
N GLU A 229 14.69 -3.09 -9.71
CA GLU A 229 15.76 -2.15 -9.36
C GLU A 229 16.29 -2.44 -7.95
N LEU A 230 17.59 -2.20 -7.78
CA LEU A 230 18.27 -2.35 -6.51
C LEU A 230 18.85 -1.01 -6.06
N ILE A 231 18.59 -0.66 -4.82
CA ILE A 231 19.13 0.51 -4.17
C ILE A 231 20.27 0.06 -3.25
N ASP A 232 21.51 0.40 -3.60
CA ASP A 232 22.70 0.20 -2.74
C ASP A 232 23.15 1.57 -2.20
N PRO A 233 22.66 2.00 -1.02
CA PRO A 233 23.00 3.31 -0.47
C PRO A 233 24.50 3.45 -0.19
N SER A 234 25.15 2.35 0.14
CA SER A 234 26.59 2.32 0.45
C SER A 234 27.45 2.50 -0.79
N ALA A 235 27.11 1.86 -1.90
CA ALA A 235 27.80 2.06 -3.16
C ALA A 235 27.62 3.47 -3.69
N PHE A 236 26.39 3.98 -3.64
CA PHE A 236 26.09 5.35 -4.06
C PHE A 236 26.86 6.38 -3.24
N ARG A 237 26.82 6.26 -1.92
CA ARG A 237 27.58 7.13 -1.01
C ARG A 237 29.09 7.11 -1.29
N ARG A 238 29.69 5.91 -1.51
CA ARG A 238 31.12 5.76 -1.82
C ARG A 238 31.46 6.44 -3.14
N ALA A 239 30.66 6.24 -4.17
CA ALA A 239 30.85 6.85 -5.49
C ALA A 239 30.77 8.37 -5.44
N MET A 240 29.74 8.91 -4.74
CA MET A 240 29.61 10.36 -4.54
C MET A 240 30.78 10.96 -3.76
N ALA A 241 31.17 10.34 -2.64
CA ALA A 241 32.29 10.84 -1.83
C ALA A 241 33.59 10.87 -2.63
N ALA A 242 33.90 9.83 -3.41
CA ALA A 242 35.06 9.80 -4.27
C ALA A 242 35.01 10.91 -5.34
N GLN A 243 33.85 11.09 -5.97
CA GLN A 243 33.69 12.10 -7.02
C GLN A 243 33.79 13.54 -6.48
N MET A 244 33.23 13.80 -5.29
CA MET A 244 33.33 15.11 -4.63
C MET A 244 34.78 15.44 -4.26
N LEU A 245 35.58 14.43 -3.86
CA LEU A 245 36.98 14.63 -3.52
C LEU A 245 37.84 14.96 -4.77
N VAL A 246 37.56 14.29 -5.88
CA VAL A 246 38.33 14.48 -7.14
C VAL A 246 37.91 15.74 -7.89
N SER A 247 36.64 16.10 -7.81
CA SER A 247 36.06 17.23 -8.57
C SER A 247 35.38 18.22 -7.62
N PRO A 248 36.10 19.26 -7.15
CA PRO A 248 35.52 20.30 -6.28
C PRO A 248 34.30 20.97 -6.93
N GLY A 249 33.22 21.09 -6.18
CA GLY A 249 31.94 21.62 -6.67
C GLY A 249 30.94 20.56 -7.14
N MET A 250 31.37 19.31 -7.35
CA MET A 250 30.48 18.23 -7.76
C MET A 250 29.37 17.96 -6.73
N GLY A 251 29.63 18.18 -5.44
CA GLY A 251 28.61 18.09 -4.40
C GLY A 251 27.42 19.00 -4.63
N ASN A 252 27.67 20.26 -5.03
CA ASN A 252 26.61 21.21 -5.36
C ASN A 252 25.81 20.77 -6.59
N VAL A 253 26.51 20.19 -7.60
CA VAL A 253 25.85 19.66 -8.80
C VAL A 253 24.92 18.48 -8.44
N PHE A 254 25.38 17.56 -7.60
CA PHE A 254 24.53 16.47 -7.13
C PHE A 254 23.37 16.96 -6.27
N ASP A 255 23.59 17.93 -5.38
CA ASP A 255 22.53 18.53 -4.57
C ASP A 255 21.46 19.17 -5.47
N ASP A 256 21.84 19.91 -6.49
CA ASP A 256 20.92 20.53 -7.44
C ASP A 256 20.18 19.52 -8.32
N LEU A 257 20.82 18.42 -8.72
CA LEU A 257 20.22 17.40 -9.57
C LEU A 257 19.29 16.42 -8.81
N LEU A 258 19.61 16.14 -7.54
CA LEU A 258 18.84 15.19 -6.73
C LEU A 258 17.75 15.86 -5.92
N ARG A 259 17.90 17.16 -5.62
CA ARG A 259 16.87 17.95 -4.95
C ARG A 259 15.85 18.46 -5.95
N LEU A 260 14.68 17.88 -5.88
CA LEU A 260 13.56 18.20 -6.76
C LEU A 260 12.89 19.56 -6.46
N ASP A 261 13.29 20.22 -5.38
CA ASP A 261 12.81 21.56 -4.98
C ASP A 261 13.64 22.72 -5.55
N LYS A 262 14.85 22.46 -6.07
CA LYS A 262 15.78 23.48 -6.56
C LYS A 262 16.34 23.13 -7.94
N GLY A 263 16.71 24.18 -8.71
CA GLY A 263 17.58 24.11 -9.88
C GLY A 263 17.07 23.31 -11.07
N ALA A 264 17.81 22.28 -11.45
CA ALA A 264 17.51 21.42 -12.59
C ALA A 264 16.80 20.14 -12.14
N VAL A 265 15.84 19.69 -12.93
CA VAL A 265 15.08 18.47 -12.64
C VAL A 265 15.33 17.45 -13.73
N PHE A 266 15.65 16.21 -13.30
CA PHE A 266 15.59 15.07 -14.20
C PHE A 266 14.14 14.67 -14.47
N SER A 267 13.78 14.54 -15.75
CA SER A 267 12.48 14.01 -16.17
C SER A 267 12.69 12.85 -17.14
N PHE A 268 11.77 11.88 -17.06
CA PHE A 268 11.69 10.77 -18.01
C PHE A 268 10.48 11.01 -18.90
N GLU A 269 10.72 11.28 -20.18
CA GLU A 269 9.68 11.68 -21.12
C GLU A 269 9.50 10.65 -22.21
N GLU A 270 8.28 10.53 -22.71
CA GLU A 270 8.00 9.66 -23.85
C GLU A 270 8.59 10.26 -25.13
N ILE A 271 9.23 9.42 -25.93
CA ILE A 271 9.76 9.84 -27.22
C ILE A 271 8.58 9.98 -28.19
N PRO A 272 8.43 11.12 -28.87
CA PRO A 272 7.40 11.31 -29.90
C PRO A 272 7.45 10.18 -30.95
N ALA A 273 6.28 9.65 -31.29
CA ALA A 273 6.18 8.48 -32.18
C ALA A 273 6.84 8.72 -33.55
N GLU A 274 6.84 9.97 -34.05
CA GLU A 274 7.46 10.36 -35.31
C GLU A 274 8.99 10.31 -35.28
N LEU A 275 9.60 10.32 -34.10
CA LEU A 275 11.05 10.26 -33.94
C LEU A 275 11.56 8.84 -33.62
N VAL A 276 10.68 7.90 -33.40
CA VAL A 276 11.07 6.50 -33.23
C VAL A 276 11.67 5.98 -34.55
N GLY A 277 12.86 5.39 -34.46
CA GLY A 277 13.64 4.97 -35.64
C GLY A 277 14.57 6.06 -36.20
N ARG A 278 14.50 7.29 -35.69
CA ARG A 278 15.38 8.40 -36.07
C ARG A 278 16.67 8.40 -35.22
N PRO A 279 17.70 9.14 -35.64
CA PRO A 279 18.92 9.34 -34.86
C PRO A 279 18.69 10.13 -33.59
N PHE A 280 19.42 9.83 -32.50
CA PHE A 280 19.41 10.54 -31.23
C PHE A 280 19.62 12.06 -31.40
N ALA A 281 20.48 12.47 -32.32
CA ALA A 281 20.76 13.86 -32.59
C ALA A 281 19.53 14.70 -32.97
N GLU A 282 18.54 14.10 -33.63
CA GLU A 282 17.30 14.81 -33.99
C GLU A 282 16.46 15.11 -32.72
N LEU A 283 16.33 14.16 -31.84
CA LEU A 283 15.65 14.33 -30.58
C LEU A 283 16.36 15.33 -29.67
N ALA A 284 17.70 15.27 -29.62
CA ALA A 284 18.50 16.19 -28.81
C ALA A 284 18.37 17.65 -29.27
N ARG A 285 18.37 17.89 -30.60
CA ARG A 285 18.12 19.22 -31.16
C ARG A 285 16.72 19.74 -30.81
N ARG A 286 15.72 18.90 -30.92
CA ARG A 286 14.35 19.29 -30.59
C ARG A 286 14.21 19.75 -29.13
N TYR A 287 14.75 19.01 -28.18
CA TYR A 287 14.74 19.44 -26.77
C TYR A 287 15.50 20.74 -26.53
N LEU A 288 16.65 20.90 -27.19
CA LEU A 288 17.46 22.12 -27.01
C LEU A 288 16.78 23.34 -27.64
N ASP A 289 16.29 23.21 -28.89
CA ASP A 289 15.80 24.35 -29.67
C ASP A 289 14.36 24.74 -29.29
N GLU A 290 13.48 23.74 -29.04
CA GLU A 290 12.06 24.00 -28.79
C GLU A 290 11.73 24.13 -27.29
N GLU A 291 12.43 23.40 -26.41
CA GLU A 291 12.07 23.31 -25.00
C GLU A 291 13.12 23.94 -24.06
N GLY A 292 14.28 24.33 -24.56
CA GLY A 292 15.39 24.84 -23.76
C GLY A 292 15.85 23.83 -22.70
N ALA A 293 15.73 22.54 -23.00
CA ALA A 293 16.06 21.43 -22.13
C ALA A 293 17.23 20.62 -22.71
N MET A 294 17.98 19.95 -21.84
CA MET A 294 19.13 19.13 -22.26
C MET A 294 18.76 17.65 -22.24
N LEU A 295 18.84 17.00 -23.38
CA LEU A 295 18.72 15.53 -23.46
C LEU A 295 20.06 14.87 -23.09
N VAL A 296 20.09 14.18 -21.96
CA VAL A 296 21.30 13.53 -21.42
C VAL A 296 21.47 12.11 -21.96
N GLY A 297 20.37 11.45 -22.28
CA GLY A 297 20.40 10.08 -22.74
C GLY A 297 19.01 9.48 -22.88
N LEU A 298 18.99 8.15 -22.90
CA LEU A 298 17.79 7.36 -23.06
C LEU A 298 17.72 6.30 -21.95
N VAL A 299 16.51 5.86 -21.60
CA VAL A 299 16.27 4.60 -20.91
C VAL A 299 15.57 3.69 -21.90
N GLU A 300 16.23 2.64 -22.32
CA GLU A 300 15.71 1.66 -23.25
C GLU A 300 14.98 0.52 -22.53
N ASN A 301 14.14 -0.22 -23.28
CA ASN A 301 13.41 -1.38 -22.78
C ASN A 301 12.48 -1.04 -21.57
N VAL A 302 11.79 0.07 -21.66
CA VAL A 302 10.85 0.50 -20.63
C VAL A 302 9.64 -0.43 -20.58
N GLY A 303 9.32 -0.96 -19.40
CA GLY A 303 8.22 -1.87 -19.17
C GLY A 303 8.54 -2.93 -18.12
N SER A 304 7.55 -3.77 -17.77
CA SER A 304 7.83 -4.85 -16.83
C SER A 304 8.86 -5.84 -17.39
N PRO A 305 9.74 -6.41 -16.55
CA PRO A 305 10.78 -7.35 -16.99
C PRO A 305 10.22 -8.53 -17.78
N LEU A 306 9.03 -8.99 -17.40
CA LEU A 306 8.33 -10.07 -18.11
C LEU A 306 7.88 -9.66 -19.51
N GLN A 307 7.38 -8.42 -19.67
CA GLN A 307 6.97 -7.91 -20.97
C GLN A 307 8.18 -7.71 -21.88
N VAL A 308 9.23 -7.08 -21.37
CA VAL A 308 10.47 -6.83 -22.12
C VAL A 308 11.10 -8.15 -22.59
N LYS A 309 11.23 -9.14 -21.70
CA LYS A 309 11.78 -10.46 -22.07
C LYS A 309 10.87 -11.20 -23.06
N ARG A 310 9.56 -11.15 -22.88
CA ARG A 310 8.59 -11.80 -23.78
C ARG A 310 8.65 -11.23 -25.19
N GLU A 311 8.83 -9.93 -25.32
CA GLU A 311 8.95 -9.28 -26.62
C GLU A 311 10.30 -9.53 -27.27
N ALA A 312 11.39 -9.45 -26.50
CA ALA A 312 12.71 -9.81 -27.02
C ALA A 312 12.73 -11.25 -27.56
N LEU A 313 12.07 -12.17 -26.86
CA LEU A 313 11.90 -13.55 -27.33
C LEU A 313 11.03 -13.65 -28.59
N ARG A 314 9.92 -12.90 -28.65
CA ARG A 314 9.07 -12.86 -29.86
C ARG A 314 9.81 -12.29 -31.07
N GLU A 315 10.61 -11.24 -30.86
CA GLU A 315 11.41 -10.64 -31.91
C GLU A 315 12.52 -11.58 -32.40
N ALA A 316 13.19 -12.27 -31.49
CA ALA A 316 14.15 -13.28 -31.81
C ALA A 316 13.55 -14.42 -32.66
N GLN A 317 12.32 -14.84 -32.36
CA GLN A 317 11.61 -15.93 -33.07
C GLN A 317 11.20 -15.56 -34.50
N LYS A 318 11.17 -14.29 -34.89
CA LYS A 318 10.90 -13.87 -36.27
C LYS A 318 12.09 -14.13 -37.22
N THR A 319 13.23 -14.53 -36.71
CA THR A 319 14.44 -14.78 -37.53
C THR A 319 14.35 -16.14 -38.20
N PRO A 320 14.42 -16.23 -39.53
CA PRO A 320 14.20 -17.48 -40.27
C PRO A 320 15.41 -18.45 -40.21
N ASP A 321 16.60 -17.98 -39.82
CA ASP A 321 17.83 -18.78 -39.74
C ASP A 321 18.10 -19.27 -38.33
N VAL A 322 18.27 -20.58 -38.15
CA VAL A 322 18.44 -21.26 -36.86
C VAL A 322 19.74 -20.84 -36.15
N SER A 323 20.83 -20.60 -36.88
CA SER A 323 22.11 -20.16 -36.32
C SER A 323 22.02 -18.75 -35.75
N HIS A 324 21.34 -17.84 -36.43
CA HIS A 324 21.03 -16.50 -35.93
C HIS A 324 19.98 -16.49 -34.81
N LEU A 325 19.04 -17.41 -34.86
CA LEU A 325 18.00 -17.57 -33.81
C LEU A 325 18.63 -17.87 -32.45
N VAL A 326 19.60 -18.80 -32.38
CA VAL A 326 20.27 -19.15 -31.10
C VAL A 326 20.98 -17.95 -30.49
N ASN A 327 21.68 -17.17 -31.30
CA ASN A 327 22.38 -15.96 -30.83
C ASN A 327 21.38 -14.89 -30.35
N ARG A 328 20.32 -14.63 -31.10
CA ARG A 328 19.26 -13.68 -30.70
C ARG A 328 18.50 -14.12 -29.46
N LEU A 329 18.28 -15.41 -29.25
CA LEU A 329 17.69 -15.93 -28.02
C LEU A 329 18.62 -15.76 -26.81
N ARG A 330 19.95 -15.88 -27.02
CA ARG A 330 20.91 -15.55 -25.95
C ARG A 330 20.92 -14.06 -25.63
N GLU A 331 20.90 -13.20 -26.63
CA GLU A 331 20.80 -11.76 -26.48
C GLU A 331 19.50 -11.37 -25.76
N ALA A 332 18.35 -11.95 -26.14
CA ALA A 332 17.06 -11.71 -25.50
C ALA A 332 17.06 -12.09 -24.01
N LYS A 333 17.83 -13.10 -23.60
CA LYS A 333 17.99 -13.43 -22.17
C LYS A 333 18.79 -12.38 -21.40
N LEU A 334 19.69 -11.66 -22.07
CA LEU A 334 20.54 -10.63 -21.49
C LEU A 334 19.91 -9.24 -21.53
N VAL A 335 18.75 -9.08 -22.19
CA VAL A 335 18.04 -7.79 -22.24
C VAL A 335 17.68 -7.36 -20.83
N GLN A 336 18.21 -6.21 -20.44
CA GLN A 336 17.90 -5.56 -19.17
C GLN A 336 16.73 -4.60 -19.36
N PRO A 337 15.67 -4.69 -18.56
CA PRO A 337 14.64 -3.65 -18.52
C PRO A 337 15.24 -2.35 -17.99
N HIS A 338 14.69 -1.22 -18.41
CA HIS A 338 15.12 0.12 -18.00
C HIS A 338 16.64 0.36 -18.16
N HIS A 339 17.22 -0.11 -19.27
CA HIS A 339 18.65 0.02 -19.53
C HIS A 339 19.04 1.47 -19.87
N PRO A 340 19.86 2.15 -19.03
CA PRO A 340 20.28 3.51 -19.31
C PRO A 340 21.35 3.56 -20.39
N VAL A 341 21.16 4.41 -21.39
CA VAL A 341 22.14 4.74 -22.42
C VAL A 341 22.42 6.24 -22.32
N LEU A 342 23.43 6.59 -21.53
CA LEU A 342 23.81 7.99 -21.32
C LEU A 342 24.82 8.43 -22.38
N CYS A 343 24.66 9.67 -22.84
CA CYS A 343 25.50 10.25 -23.89
C CYS A 343 25.69 9.33 -25.10
N PRO A 344 24.62 8.81 -25.70
CA PRO A 344 24.74 7.93 -26.87
C PRO A 344 25.38 8.67 -28.05
N ALA A 345 25.93 7.89 -29.01
CA ALA A 345 26.42 8.48 -30.24
C ALA A 345 25.30 9.23 -31.00
N PRO A 346 25.62 10.31 -31.74
CA PRO A 346 24.61 11.12 -32.43
C PRO A 346 23.72 10.32 -33.41
N ASP A 347 24.22 9.27 -33.96
CA ASP A 347 23.56 8.35 -34.92
C ASP A 347 22.82 7.19 -34.23
N HIS A 348 22.87 7.11 -32.90
CA HIS A 348 22.15 6.08 -32.15
C HIS A 348 20.65 6.13 -32.47
N THR A 349 20.11 4.98 -32.91
CA THR A 349 18.71 4.90 -33.34
C THR A 349 17.75 4.84 -32.14
N LEU A 350 16.76 5.72 -32.12
CA LEU A 350 15.72 5.74 -31.11
C LEU A 350 14.83 4.51 -31.23
N ARG A 351 14.86 3.64 -30.23
CA ARG A 351 14.08 2.40 -30.20
C ARG A 351 12.68 2.61 -29.68
N PRO A 352 11.69 1.80 -30.12
CA PRO A 352 10.40 1.73 -29.46
C PRO A 352 10.57 1.42 -27.95
N ARG A 353 9.70 1.97 -27.11
CA ARG A 353 9.79 1.82 -25.65
C ARG A 353 11.08 2.34 -25.02
N SER A 354 11.65 3.36 -25.59
CA SER A 354 12.66 4.17 -24.93
C SER A 354 12.01 5.41 -24.36
N ARG A 355 12.56 5.90 -23.25
CA ARG A 355 12.22 7.22 -22.70
C ARG A 355 13.43 8.13 -22.76
N ALA A 356 13.19 9.38 -23.04
CA ALA A 356 14.19 10.42 -23.00
C ALA A 356 14.54 10.77 -21.55
N VAL A 357 15.83 10.87 -21.25
CA VAL A 357 16.35 11.38 -19.97
C VAL A 357 16.68 12.84 -20.18
N VAL A 358 15.86 13.71 -19.65
CA VAL A 358 15.93 15.17 -19.91
C VAL A 358 16.26 15.89 -18.63
N VAL A 359 17.17 16.85 -18.70
CA VAL A 359 17.45 17.82 -17.64
C VAL A 359 16.86 19.15 -18.06
N ARG A 360 15.93 19.65 -17.29
CA ARG A 360 15.31 20.94 -17.55
C ARG A 360 15.32 21.84 -16.32
N ARG A 361 15.34 23.12 -16.54
CA ARG A 361 15.22 24.12 -15.47
C ARG A 361 13.78 24.07 -14.91
N LYS A 362 13.63 24.08 -13.58
CA LYS A 362 12.31 24.14 -12.96
C LYS A 362 11.58 25.42 -13.37
N ARG A 363 10.32 25.27 -13.85
CA ARG A 363 9.47 26.43 -14.15
C ARG A 363 9.15 27.18 -12.85
N GLY A 364 9.73 28.33 -12.67
CA GLY A 364 9.51 29.19 -11.50
C GLY A 364 10.79 29.87 -10.97
N ASP A 365 11.97 29.38 -11.31
CA ASP A 365 13.24 29.98 -10.93
C ASP A 365 13.74 30.93 -12.03
N ALA A 366 12.93 31.92 -12.36
CA ALA A 366 13.37 33.07 -13.12
C ALA A 366 14.10 34.01 -12.18
N ARG A 367 15.36 33.72 -11.81
CA ARG A 367 16.29 34.70 -11.36
C ARG A 367 17.29 34.99 -12.48
N PRO A 368 17.53 36.26 -12.77
CA PRO A 368 18.41 36.69 -13.87
C PRO A 368 19.85 36.22 -13.69
#